data_94402a638029791c5b45a4a9ff553c7e
#
_entry.id   94402a638029791c5b45a4a9ff553c7e
#
_cell.length_a   1.000
_cell.length_b   1.000
_cell.length_c   1.000
_cell.angle_alpha   90.00
_cell.angle_beta   90.00
_cell.angle_gamma   90.00
#
_symmetry.space_group_name_H-M   'P 1'
#
loop_
_entity.id
_entity.type
_entity.pdbx_description
1 polymer ?
#
loop_
_entity_poly.entity_id
_entity_poly.type
_entity_poly.pdbx_seq_one_letter_code
_entity_poly.pdbx_strand_id
1 'polypeptide(L)'
;FEKDADVIAYLKTYGFEEELIYSPVCDLSGGEKNLLQLAKISRTGAGLLLLDEPTSHLDTYSQLALEQAIEKYNGTVLMVSHDFYTVANCMDYVLLTEDKGLRKVSMRKFRKMIYADHFDKDYLEYEQKKKELENRIAFALQAGKYEDAKKISEELEKLLRKYNG
;
A
#
# COMPACT_ATOMS: atom_id res chain seq x y z
N PHE A 1 -12.27 -14.26 16.39
CA PHE A 1 -11.06 -14.57 17.17
C PHE A 1 -11.48 -15.25 18.47
N GLU A 2 -10.85 -16.34 18.81
CA GLU A 2 -11.14 -17.05 20.08
C GLU A 2 -10.31 -16.50 21.24
N LYS A 3 -9.20 -15.81 20.94
CA LYS A 3 -8.26 -15.25 21.92
C LYS A 3 -7.76 -13.88 21.51
N ASP A 4 -7.46 -13.02 22.49
CA ASP A 4 -6.88 -11.70 22.26
C ASP A 4 -5.53 -11.78 21.52
N ALA A 5 -4.73 -12.81 21.79
CA ALA A 5 -3.47 -13.05 21.09
C ALA A 5 -3.64 -13.20 19.56
N ASP A 6 -4.74 -13.81 19.11
CA ASP A 6 -5.03 -13.99 17.69
C ASP A 6 -5.39 -12.64 17.03
N VAL A 7 -6.09 -11.77 17.77
CA VAL A 7 -6.40 -10.41 17.31
C VAL A 7 -5.15 -9.59 17.15
N ILE A 8 -4.27 -9.62 18.14
CA ILE A 8 -2.99 -8.90 18.15
C ILE A 8 -2.13 -9.37 16.97
N ALA A 9 -1.94 -10.68 16.82
CA ALA A 9 -1.17 -11.26 15.74
C ALA A 9 -1.73 -10.84 14.36
N TYR A 10 -3.05 -10.84 14.22
CA TYR A 10 -3.74 -10.44 13.00
C TYR A 10 -3.54 -8.95 12.68
N LEU A 11 -3.74 -8.06 13.64
CA LEU A 11 -3.55 -6.63 13.43
C LEU A 11 -2.09 -6.26 13.14
N LYS A 12 -1.13 -6.97 13.73
CA LYS A 12 0.29 -6.82 13.41
C LYS A 12 0.58 -7.10 11.93
N THR A 13 -0.17 -7.98 11.25
CA THR A 13 -0.01 -8.23 9.81
C THR A 13 -0.42 -7.03 8.93
N TYR A 14 -1.21 -6.10 9.50
CA TYR A 14 -1.59 -4.82 8.89
C TYR A 14 -0.73 -3.65 9.36
N GLY A 15 0.39 -3.91 10.02
CA GLY A 15 1.33 -2.87 10.44
C GLY A 15 0.97 -2.16 11.76
N PHE A 16 0.01 -2.68 12.54
CA PHE A 16 -0.30 -2.11 13.85
C PHE A 16 0.76 -2.48 14.87
N GLU A 17 1.36 -1.47 15.49
CA GLU A 17 2.21 -1.65 16.66
C GLU A 17 1.37 -2.02 17.89
N GLU A 18 1.99 -2.70 18.85
CA GLU A 18 1.27 -3.22 20.01
C GLU A 18 0.60 -2.10 20.83
N GLU A 19 1.26 -0.96 20.94
CA GLU A 19 0.74 0.22 21.63
C GLU A 19 -0.53 0.77 20.98
N LEU A 20 -0.57 0.78 19.64
CA LEU A 20 -1.75 1.23 18.89
C LEU A 20 -2.92 0.27 18.98
N ILE A 21 -2.65 -1.03 19.11
CA ILE A 21 -3.70 -2.06 19.22
C ILE A 21 -4.56 -1.86 20.49
N TYR A 22 -3.95 -1.34 21.55
CA TYR A 22 -4.66 -1.04 22.81
C TYR A 22 -5.19 0.40 22.90
N SER A 23 -4.89 1.24 21.89
CA SER A 23 -5.36 2.62 21.87
C SER A 23 -6.84 2.72 21.47
N PRO A 24 -7.56 3.72 21.98
CA PRO A 24 -8.91 4.01 21.50
C PRO A 24 -8.91 4.33 20.01
N VAL A 25 -9.92 3.87 19.28
CA VAL A 25 -10.04 4.10 17.81
C VAL A 25 -10.09 5.60 17.46
N CYS A 26 -10.60 6.44 18.36
CA CYS A 26 -10.61 7.89 18.15
C CYS A 26 -9.22 8.51 18.04
N ASP A 27 -8.23 7.92 18.70
CA ASP A 27 -6.84 8.43 18.75
C ASP A 27 -6.00 7.98 17.54
N LEU A 28 -6.51 7.04 16.75
CA LEU A 28 -5.86 6.61 15.52
C LEU A 28 -5.86 7.74 14.47
N SER A 29 -4.78 7.84 13.72
CA SER A 29 -4.69 8.67 12.50
C SER A 29 -5.70 8.22 11.43
N GLY A 30 -5.89 9.04 10.40
CA GLY A 30 -6.75 8.68 9.26
C GLY A 30 -6.26 7.42 8.55
N GLY A 31 -4.95 7.29 8.37
CA GLY A 31 -4.32 6.11 7.74
C GLY A 31 -4.53 4.83 8.55
N GLU A 32 -4.28 4.90 9.86
CA GLU A 32 -4.49 3.76 10.76
C GLU A 32 -5.96 3.33 10.83
N LYS A 33 -6.90 4.29 10.80
CA LYS A 33 -8.34 4.00 10.70
C LYS A 33 -8.69 3.27 9.40
N ASN A 34 -8.11 3.66 8.28
CA ASN A 34 -8.32 2.99 6.99
C ASN A 34 -7.75 1.57 7.00
N LEU A 35 -6.55 1.36 7.56
CA LEU A 35 -5.97 0.03 7.72
C LEU A 35 -6.80 -0.86 8.65
N LEU A 36 -7.33 -0.30 9.74
CA LEU A 36 -8.20 -1.03 10.65
C LEU A 36 -9.51 -1.44 9.97
N GLN A 37 -10.10 -0.57 9.14
CA GLN A 37 -11.28 -0.92 8.35
C GLN A 37 -10.97 -2.02 7.35
N LEU A 38 -9.85 -1.95 6.64
CA LEU A 38 -9.42 -3.00 5.72
C LEU A 38 -9.23 -4.33 6.44
N ALA A 39 -8.58 -4.33 7.59
CA ALA A 39 -8.42 -5.52 8.43
C ALA A 39 -9.76 -6.13 8.83
N LYS A 40 -10.73 -5.30 9.22
CA LYS A 40 -12.09 -5.75 9.56
C LYS A 40 -12.81 -6.36 8.36
N ILE A 41 -12.77 -5.70 7.21
CA ILE A 41 -13.44 -6.16 5.97
C ILE A 41 -12.81 -7.47 5.48
N SER A 42 -11.49 -7.56 5.48
CA SER A 42 -10.78 -8.78 5.05
C SER A 42 -11.17 -10.02 5.84
N ARG A 43 -11.61 -9.85 7.08
CA ARG A 43 -12.12 -10.96 7.91
C ARG A 43 -13.54 -11.41 7.60
N THR A 44 -14.31 -10.61 6.89
CA THR A 44 -15.70 -10.99 6.56
C THR A 44 -15.77 -12.12 5.53
N GLY A 45 -14.63 -12.47 4.90
CA GLY A 45 -14.59 -13.47 3.84
C GLY A 45 -15.28 -13.00 2.55
N ALA A 46 -15.39 -11.67 2.36
CA ALA A 46 -15.96 -11.10 1.15
C ALA A 46 -15.18 -11.56 -0.10
N GLY A 47 -15.87 -11.97 -1.14
CA GLY A 47 -15.24 -12.38 -2.41
C GLY A 47 -14.82 -11.20 -3.28
N LEU A 48 -15.34 -10.00 -3.02
CA LEU A 48 -15.06 -8.76 -3.75
C LEU A 48 -14.84 -7.61 -2.76
N LEU A 49 -13.74 -6.91 -2.93
CA LEU A 49 -13.38 -5.69 -2.20
C LEU A 49 -13.43 -4.50 -3.17
N LEU A 50 -14.17 -3.47 -2.79
CA LEU A 50 -14.25 -2.21 -3.52
C LEU A 50 -13.50 -1.15 -2.75
N LEU A 51 -12.49 -0.54 -3.35
CA LEU A 51 -11.65 0.50 -2.76
C LEU A 51 -11.73 1.76 -3.62
N ASP A 52 -12.09 2.87 -3.01
CA ASP A 52 -12.14 4.18 -3.65
C ASP A 52 -11.09 5.08 -3.00
N GLU A 53 -10.07 5.45 -3.79
CA GLU A 53 -8.91 6.26 -3.38
C GLU A 53 -8.30 5.83 -2.03
N PRO A 54 -7.98 4.55 -1.83
CA PRO A 54 -7.62 4.03 -0.51
C PRO A 54 -6.26 4.56 0.00
N THR A 55 -5.45 5.15 -0.88
CA THR A 55 -4.15 5.74 -0.54
C THR A 55 -4.23 7.20 -0.13
N SER A 56 -5.41 7.83 -0.29
CA SER A 56 -5.61 9.23 0.08
C SER A 56 -5.28 9.47 1.56
N HIS A 57 -4.42 10.43 1.82
CA HIS A 57 -3.99 10.84 3.17
C HIS A 57 -3.18 9.78 3.95
N LEU A 58 -2.71 8.73 3.30
CA LEU A 58 -1.78 7.78 3.90
C LEU A 58 -0.35 8.33 3.87
N ASP A 59 0.39 8.13 4.95
CA ASP A 59 1.84 8.21 4.91
C ASP A 59 2.43 6.99 4.18
N THR A 60 3.69 7.07 3.81
CA THR A 60 4.37 6.00 3.05
C THR A 60 4.33 4.65 3.77
N TYR A 61 4.42 4.64 5.10
CA TYR A 61 4.35 3.43 5.90
C TYR A 61 2.97 2.76 5.80
N SER A 62 1.91 3.55 6.02
CA SER A 62 0.52 3.09 5.92
C SER A 62 0.16 2.65 4.49
N GLN A 63 0.71 3.33 3.47
CA GLN A 63 0.54 2.94 2.08
C GLN A 63 1.14 1.56 1.79
N LEU A 64 2.37 1.29 2.22
CA LEU A 64 3.00 -0.02 2.06
C LEU A 64 2.27 -1.13 2.81
N ALA A 65 1.77 -0.83 4.02
CA ALA A 65 0.95 -1.78 4.76
C ALA A 65 -0.37 -2.10 4.03
N LEU A 66 -1.01 -1.09 3.42
CA LEU A 66 -2.18 -1.25 2.56
C LEU A 66 -1.86 -2.13 1.34
N GLU A 67 -0.76 -1.85 0.64
CA GLU A 67 -0.33 -2.62 -0.54
C GLU A 67 -0.12 -4.11 -0.18
N GLN A 68 0.57 -4.38 0.93
CA GLN A 68 0.77 -5.76 1.41
C GLN A 68 -0.54 -6.45 1.82
N ALA A 69 -1.49 -5.70 2.39
CA ALA A 69 -2.78 -6.24 2.77
C ALA A 69 -3.62 -6.59 1.54
N ILE A 70 -3.57 -5.76 0.48
CA ILE A 70 -4.24 -6.02 -0.80
C ILE A 70 -3.61 -7.26 -1.48
N GLU A 71 -2.29 -7.37 -1.50
CA GLU A 71 -1.57 -8.50 -2.12
C GLU A 71 -1.94 -9.85 -1.46
N LYS A 72 -2.14 -9.84 -0.15
CA LYS A 72 -2.53 -11.03 0.63
C LYS A 72 -4.02 -11.34 0.58
N TYR A 73 -4.84 -10.46 0.01
CA TYR A 73 -6.28 -10.66 -0.04
C TYR A 73 -6.66 -11.77 -1.03
N ASN A 74 -7.40 -12.79 -0.57
CA ASN A 74 -7.75 -13.96 -1.36
C ASN A 74 -8.97 -13.78 -2.27
N GLY A 75 -9.52 -12.57 -2.37
CA GLY A 75 -10.67 -12.25 -3.21
C GLY A 75 -10.30 -11.39 -4.43
N THR A 76 -11.32 -10.89 -5.10
CA THR A 76 -11.17 -9.90 -6.16
C THR A 76 -11.11 -8.50 -5.55
N VAL A 77 -10.17 -7.67 -5.99
CA VAL A 77 -10.09 -6.26 -5.61
C VAL A 77 -10.40 -5.39 -6.83
N LEU A 78 -11.36 -4.49 -6.69
CA LEU A 78 -11.61 -3.41 -7.63
C LEU A 78 -11.28 -2.09 -6.94
N MET A 79 -10.24 -1.42 -7.43
CA MET A 79 -9.73 -0.18 -6.85
C MET A 79 -9.84 0.97 -7.85
N VAL A 80 -10.33 2.09 -7.40
CA VAL A 80 -10.20 3.39 -8.08
C VAL A 80 -9.09 4.14 -7.38
N SER A 81 -8.08 4.58 -8.14
CA SER A 81 -6.96 5.37 -7.62
C SER A 81 -6.32 6.18 -8.72
N HIS A 82 -5.80 7.34 -8.36
CA HIS A 82 -4.89 8.14 -9.17
C HIS A 82 -3.41 7.92 -8.79
N ASP A 83 -3.15 7.11 -7.77
CA ASP A 83 -1.79 6.69 -7.42
C ASP A 83 -1.33 5.54 -8.32
N PHE A 84 -0.60 5.92 -9.37
CA PHE A 84 -0.09 4.98 -10.36
C PHE A 84 0.86 3.93 -9.78
N TYR A 85 1.59 4.25 -8.72
CA TYR A 85 2.54 3.33 -8.11
C TYR A 85 1.83 2.22 -7.35
N THR A 86 0.88 2.55 -6.50
CA THR A 86 0.04 1.56 -5.82
C THR A 86 -0.70 0.67 -6.82
N VAL A 87 -1.28 1.26 -7.89
CA VAL A 87 -1.92 0.49 -8.95
C VAL A 87 -0.92 -0.47 -9.63
N ALA A 88 0.29 0.00 -9.93
CA ALA A 88 1.32 -0.81 -10.57
C ALA A 88 1.87 -1.93 -9.67
N ASN A 89 1.85 -1.74 -8.34
CA ASN A 89 2.34 -2.73 -7.38
C ASN A 89 1.30 -3.80 -7.05
N CYS A 90 0.02 -3.42 -6.92
CA CYS A 90 -1.01 -4.30 -6.35
C CYS A 90 -1.94 -4.95 -7.38
N MET A 91 -2.06 -4.41 -8.60
CA MET A 91 -3.10 -4.82 -9.54
C MET A 91 -2.55 -5.69 -10.68
N ASP A 92 -3.37 -6.65 -11.14
CA ASP A 92 -3.05 -7.51 -12.28
C ASP A 92 -3.25 -6.80 -13.62
N TYR A 93 -4.23 -5.89 -13.69
CA TYR A 93 -4.54 -5.09 -14.87
C TYR A 93 -5.26 -3.79 -14.50
N VAL A 94 -5.31 -2.87 -15.44
CA VAL A 94 -5.93 -1.56 -15.28
C VAL A 94 -7.06 -1.37 -16.28
N LEU A 95 -8.13 -0.73 -15.82
CA LEU A 95 -9.21 -0.21 -16.66
C LEU A 95 -9.00 1.31 -16.75
N LEU A 96 -8.48 1.77 -17.88
CA LEU A 96 -8.35 3.21 -18.14
C LEU A 96 -9.69 3.78 -18.58
N THR A 97 -10.10 4.88 -17.94
CA THR A 97 -11.26 5.65 -18.39
C THR A 97 -10.85 6.51 -19.58
N GLU A 98 -11.54 6.37 -20.68
CA GLU A 98 -11.37 7.15 -21.91
C GLU A 98 -12.73 7.73 -22.35
N ASP A 99 -12.74 8.70 -23.26
CA ASP A 99 -13.98 9.39 -23.72
C ASP A 99 -15.07 8.42 -24.24
N LYS A 100 -14.69 7.23 -24.71
CA LYS A 100 -15.59 6.22 -25.28
C LYS A 100 -15.82 5.01 -24.37
N GLY A 101 -15.39 5.08 -23.09
CA GLY A 101 -15.61 4.00 -22.14
C GLY A 101 -14.32 3.53 -21.44
N LEU A 102 -14.33 2.26 -21.01
CA LEU A 102 -13.20 1.66 -20.29
C LEU A 102 -12.35 0.81 -21.23
N ARG A 103 -11.04 1.02 -21.18
CA ARG A 103 -10.07 0.20 -21.91
C ARG A 103 -9.22 -0.62 -20.95
N LYS A 104 -9.29 -1.95 -21.08
CA LYS A 104 -8.43 -2.85 -20.31
C LYS A 104 -6.99 -2.79 -20.81
N VAL A 105 -6.06 -2.60 -19.88
CA VAL A 105 -4.61 -2.54 -20.14
C VAL A 105 -3.91 -3.53 -19.21
N SER A 106 -3.01 -4.34 -19.77
CA SER A 106 -2.18 -5.23 -18.96
C SER A 106 -1.19 -4.40 -18.13
N MET A 107 -0.82 -4.89 -16.96
CA MET A 107 0.11 -4.20 -16.07
C MET A 107 1.45 -3.90 -16.77
N ARG A 108 1.96 -4.83 -17.59
CA ARG A 108 3.19 -4.59 -18.38
C ARG A 108 3.06 -3.38 -19.32
N LYS A 109 1.90 -3.20 -19.96
CA LYS A 109 1.64 -2.06 -20.88
C LYS A 109 1.43 -0.78 -20.07
N PHE A 110 0.72 -0.86 -18.96
CA PHE A 110 0.48 0.27 -18.06
C PHE A 110 1.79 0.82 -17.50
N ARG A 111 2.66 -0.04 -16.96
CA ARG A 111 4.00 0.37 -16.50
C ARG A 111 4.81 1.03 -17.62
N LYS A 112 4.78 0.50 -18.84
CA LYS A 112 5.47 1.12 -19.98
C LYS A 112 4.91 2.50 -20.32
N MET A 113 3.60 2.72 -20.19
CA MET A 113 3.00 4.02 -20.46
C MET A 113 3.44 5.05 -19.41
N ILE A 114 3.46 4.68 -18.13
CA ILE A 114 3.93 5.55 -17.04
C ILE A 114 5.43 5.82 -17.19
N TYR A 115 6.23 4.78 -17.48
CA TYR A 115 7.68 4.92 -17.57
C TYR A 115 8.15 5.54 -18.89
N ALA A 116 7.36 5.54 -19.97
CA ALA A 116 7.74 6.12 -21.25
C ALA A 116 7.86 7.66 -21.19
N ASP A 117 7.11 8.30 -20.29
CA ASP A 117 7.20 9.74 -20.07
C ASP A 117 8.39 10.17 -19.19
N HIS A 118 9.13 9.21 -18.60
CA HIS A 118 10.16 9.45 -17.58
C HIS A 118 11.50 8.73 -17.87
N PHE A 119 11.83 8.45 -19.15
CA PHE A 119 13.07 7.77 -19.50
C PHE A 119 14.32 8.68 -19.41
N ASP A 120 14.62 9.15 -18.19
CA ASP A 120 15.92 9.70 -17.86
C ASP A 120 16.72 8.69 -17.01
N LYS A 121 18.07 8.68 -17.12
CA LYS A 121 18.93 7.79 -16.31
C LYS A 121 18.69 7.96 -14.81
N ASP A 122 18.45 9.18 -14.40
CA ASP A 122 18.16 9.53 -13.01
C ASP A 122 16.88 8.88 -12.49
N TYR A 123 15.90 8.65 -13.37
CA TYR A 123 14.66 7.96 -13.00
C TYR A 123 14.86 6.46 -12.74
N LEU A 124 15.73 5.79 -13.51
CA LEU A 124 16.03 4.37 -13.27
C LEU A 124 16.75 4.15 -11.94
N GLU A 125 17.66 5.05 -11.58
CA GLU A 125 18.35 5.03 -10.27
C GLU A 125 17.36 5.30 -9.12
N TYR A 126 16.45 6.24 -9.33
CA TYR A 126 15.37 6.53 -8.41
C TYR A 126 14.48 5.31 -8.17
N GLU A 127 13.98 4.66 -9.22
CA GLU A 127 13.12 3.48 -9.11
C GLU A 127 13.84 2.29 -8.46
N GLN A 128 15.14 2.09 -8.75
CA GLN A 128 15.93 1.07 -8.07
C GLN A 128 16.06 1.35 -6.58
N LYS A 129 16.34 2.60 -6.20
CA LYS A 129 16.48 3.00 -4.81
C LYS A 129 15.16 2.93 -4.06
N LYS A 130 14.08 3.37 -4.70
CA LYS A 130 12.72 3.26 -4.18
C LYS A 130 12.39 1.80 -3.85
N LYS A 131 12.56 0.90 -4.83
CA LYS A 131 12.28 -0.53 -4.66
C LYS A 131 13.16 -1.20 -3.60
N GLU A 132 14.41 -0.78 -3.47
CA GLU A 132 15.30 -1.25 -2.40
C GLU A 132 14.74 -0.87 -1.02
N LEU A 133 14.32 0.39 -0.84
CA LEU A 133 13.76 0.88 0.41
C LEU A 133 12.43 0.20 0.74
N GLU A 134 11.54 0.03 -0.23
CA GLU A 134 10.27 -0.70 -0.09
C GLU A 134 10.50 -2.14 0.38
N ASN A 135 11.45 -2.86 -0.22
CA ASN A 135 11.80 -4.22 0.19
C ASN A 135 12.37 -4.27 1.62
N ARG A 136 13.18 -3.28 1.99
CA ARG A 136 13.73 -3.17 3.35
C ARG A 136 12.63 -2.91 4.39
N ILE A 137 11.66 -2.04 4.06
CA ILE A 137 10.49 -1.80 4.92
C ILE A 137 9.69 -3.11 5.07
N ALA A 138 9.36 -3.78 3.95
CA ALA A 138 8.62 -5.03 3.97
C ALA A 138 9.33 -6.10 4.83
N PHE A 139 10.65 -6.21 4.70
CA PHE A 139 11.45 -7.15 5.51
C PHE A 139 11.43 -6.76 6.99
N ALA A 140 11.56 -5.48 7.32
CA ALA A 140 11.52 -5.00 8.71
C ALA A 140 10.14 -5.25 9.34
N LEU A 141 9.04 -5.03 8.60
CA LEU A 141 7.68 -5.34 9.03
C LEU A 141 7.49 -6.83 9.30
N GLN A 142 7.93 -7.69 8.39
CA GLN A 142 7.85 -9.15 8.57
C GLN A 142 8.67 -9.64 9.78
N ALA A 143 9.78 -8.95 10.08
CA ALA A 143 10.63 -9.25 11.22
C ALA A 143 10.12 -8.64 12.54
N GLY A 144 8.99 -7.91 12.53
CA GLY A 144 8.46 -7.22 13.71
C GLY A 144 9.27 -6.01 14.17
N LYS A 145 10.15 -5.47 13.31
CA LYS A 145 11.04 -4.32 13.59
C LYS A 145 10.40 -3.02 13.15
N TYR A 146 9.33 -2.61 13.82
CA TYR A 146 8.51 -1.47 13.41
C TYR A 146 9.25 -0.13 13.44
N GLU A 147 10.11 0.10 14.43
CA GLU A 147 10.96 1.31 14.50
C GLU A 147 11.93 1.42 13.32
N ASP A 148 12.52 0.30 12.91
CA ASP A 148 13.39 0.28 11.74
C ASP A 148 12.60 0.54 10.44
N ALA A 149 11.42 -0.07 10.33
CA ALA A 149 10.52 0.15 9.20
C ALA A 149 10.13 1.64 9.08
N LYS A 150 9.81 2.29 10.20
CA LYS A 150 9.46 3.71 10.25
C LYS A 150 10.60 4.62 9.80
N LYS A 151 11.83 4.37 10.30
CA LYS A 151 13.03 5.13 9.87
C LYS A 151 13.31 4.98 8.37
N ILE A 152 13.16 3.77 7.83
CA ILE A 152 13.37 3.52 6.40
C ILE A 152 12.26 4.18 5.57
N SER A 153 11.03 4.22 6.07
CA SER A 153 9.90 4.93 5.46
C SER A 153 10.16 6.44 5.36
N GLU A 154 10.74 7.07 6.39
CA GLU A 154 11.15 8.48 6.33
C GLU A 154 12.24 8.74 5.25
N GLU A 155 13.14 7.77 5.05
CA GLU A 155 14.15 7.82 3.99
C GLU A 155 13.50 7.75 2.61
N LEU A 156 12.51 6.88 2.46
CA LEU A 156 11.70 6.75 1.25
C LEU A 156 10.90 8.03 0.97
N GLU A 157 10.28 8.63 1.97
CA GLU A 157 9.57 9.91 1.80
C GLU A 157 10.49 11.04 1.31
N LYS A 158 11.70 11.13 1.86
CA LYS A 158 12.70 12.12 1.40
C LYS A 158 13.07 11.90 -0.06
N LEU A 159 13.19 10.64 -0.48
CA LEU A 159 13.46 10.27 -1.87
C LEU A 159 12.30 10.69 -2.78
N LEU A 160 11.06 10.41 -2.37
CA LEU A 160 9.85 10.77 -3.10
C LEU A 160 9.68 12.29 -3.26
N ARG A 161 9.89 13.06 -2.19
CA ARG A 161 9.83 14.52 -2.22
C ARG A 161 10.87 15.14 -3.15
N LYS A 162 12.06 14.55 -3.22
CA LYS A 162 13.14 15.04 -4.11
C LYS A 162 12.81 14.88 -5.59
N TYR A 163 11.99 13.88 -5.93
CA TYR A 163 11.69 13.54 -7.33
C TYR A 163 10.35 14.13 -7.82
N ASN A 164 9.40 14.40 -6.90
CA ASN A 164 8.07 14.96 -7.22
C ASN A 164 7.98 16.48 -7.03
N GLY A 165 9.06 17.17 -6.68
CA GLY A 165 9.18 18.64 -6.57
C GLY A 165 10.01 19.20 -7.67
#